data_37254acce59b79a9f42e8eab01d49c7a
#
_entry.id   37254acce59b79a9f42e8eab01d49c7a
#
_cell.length_a   1.000
_cell.length_b   1.000
_cell.length_c   1.000
_cell.angle_alpha   90.00
_cell.angle_beta   90.00
_cell.angle_gamma   90.00
#
_symmetry.space_group_name_H-M   'P 1'
#
loop_
_entity.id
_entity.type
_entity.pdbx_description
1 polymer ?
#
loop_
_entity_poly.entity_id
_entity_poly.type
_entity_poly.pdbx_seq_one_letter_code
_entity_poly.pdbx_strand_id
1 'polypeptide(L)'
;GAIKLNHAVIAADAGQIVDPDGLRNQLEGGLIQSASWTLKEQVDFDEGGILSRDWETYPILTFPEAPTIETVLIDRPDQPFLGAGEATQGPTAAAIANAVFDAVGLRLRSLPLTQDRVREAAAEG
;
A
#
# COMPACT_ATOMS: atom_id res chain seq x y z
N GLY A 1 17.28 1.13 7.11
CA GLY A 1 16.48 1.67 6.00
C GLY A 1 15.24 0.84 5.63
N ALA A 2 15.08 -0.35 6.22
CA ALA A 2 13.91 -1.18 5.93
C ALA A 2 12.64 -0.58 6.56
N ILE A 3 11.58 -0.51 5.77
CA ILE A 3 10.24 -0.12 6.23
C ILE A 3 9.47 -1.39 6.55
N LYS A 4 8.92 -1.46 7.77
CA LYS A 4 8.01 -2.52 8.18
C LYS A 4 6.66 -1.91 8.55
N LEU A 5 5.60 -2.37 7.88
CA LEU A 5 4.24 -2.01 8.23
C LEU A 5 3.77 -2.93 9.35
N ASN A 6 3.47 -2.36 10.52
CA ASN A 6 2.98 -3.15 11.65
C ASN A 6 1.46 -3.15 11.73
N HIS A 7 0.86 -1.99 11.49
CA HIS A 7 -0.57 -1.77 11.65
C HIS A 7 -1.07 -0.73 10.65
N ALA A 8 -2.28 -0.94 10.13
CA ALA A 8 -3.00 0.02 9.29
C ALA A 8 -4.47 0.11 9.72
N VAL A 9 -5.01 1.30 9.64
CA VAL A 9 -6.45 1.56 9.87
C VAL A 9 -7.06 2.10 8.59
N ILE A 10 -8.17 1.50 8.18
CA ILE A 10 -8.96 1.92 7.03
C ILE A 10 -10.32 2.42 7.53
N ALA A 11 -10.65 3.67 7.28
CA ALA A 11 -12.00 4.18 7.43
C ALA A 11 -12.58 4.43 6.04
N ALA A 12 -13.71 3.81 5.72
CA ALA A 12 -14.31 3.90 4.39
C ALA A 12 -15.81 4.22 4.44
N ASP A 13 -16.18 5.21 3.64
CA ASP A 13 -17.57 5.56 3.34
C ASP A 13 -17.84 5.17 1.86
N ALA A 14 -18.63 4.12 1.66
CA ALA A 14 -19.06 3.67 0.35
C ALA A 14 -20.59 3.84 0.15
N GLY A 15 -21.21 4.72 0.91
CA GLY A 15 -22.66 4.87 0.95
C GLY A 15 -23.33 3.67 1.63
N GLN A 16 -24.44 3.21 1.08
CA GLN A 16 -25.11 2.00 1.55
C GLN A 16 -24.20 0.78 1.40
N ILE A 17 -23.98 0.07 2.49
CA ILE A 17 -23.18 -1.15 2.49
C ILE A 17 -24.08 -2.34 2.14
N VAL A 18 -23.82 -2.97 1.00
CA VAL A 18 -24.59 -4.12 0.52
C VAL A 18 -24.09 -5.41 1.17
N ASP A 19 -22.77 -5.58 1.22
CA ASP A 19 -22.09 -6.73 1.82
C ASP A 19 -20.90 -6.24 2.66
N PRO A 20 -21.05 -6.18 4.00
CA PRO A 20 -19.98 -5.69 4.87
C PRO A 20 -18.69 -6.52 4.83
N ASP A 21 -18.82 -7.84 4.73
CA ASP A 21 -17.64 -8.72 4.70
C ASP A 21 -16.91 -8.61 3.35
N GLY A 22 -17.66 -8.57 2.25
CA GLY A 22 -17.10 -8.32 0.93
C GLY A 22 -16.41 -6.96 0.85
N LEU A 23 -17.01 -5.91 1.43
CA LEU A 23 -16.41 -4.58 1.46
C LEU A 23 -15.10 -4.58 2.26
N ARG A 24 -15.06 -5.19 3.45
CA ARG A 24 -13.83 -5.33 4.23
C ARG A 24 -12.74 -6.02 3.44
N ASN A 25 -13.04 -7.16 2.85
CA ASN A 25 -12.07 -7.93 2.08
C ASN A 25 -11.48 -7.12 0.91
N GLN A 26 -12.31 -6.33 0.22
CA GLN A 26 -11.82 -5.45 -0.85
C GLN A 26 -10.89 -4.34 -0.32
N LEU A 27 -11.26 -3.71 0.80
CA LEU A 27 -10.47 -2.66 1.41
C LEU A 27 -9.12 -3.18 1.93
N GLU A 28 -9.13 -4.30 2.61
CA GLU A 28 -7.92 -4.95 3.15
C GLU A 28 -7.01 -5.47 2.04
N GLY A 29 -7.58 -6.17 1.05
CA GLY A 29 -6.85 -6.68 -0.11
C GLY A 29 -6.23 -5.56 -0.94
N GLY A 30 -6.95 -4.47 -1.17
CA GLY A 30 -6.46 -3.29 -1.87
C GLY A 30 -5.30 -2.61 -1.13
N LEU A 31 -5.36 -2.52 0.20
CA LEU A 31 -4.26 -2.00 1.02
C LEU A 31 -3.03 -2.90 0.91
N ILE A 32 -3.16 -4.22 1.06
CA ILE A 32 -2.04 -5.17 0.98
C ILE A 32 -1.38 -5.11 -0.39
N GLN A 33 -2.18 -5.12 -1.47
CA GLN A 33 -1.68 -5.01 -2.84
C GLN A 33 -0.92 -3.69 -3.04
N SER A 34 -1.49 -2.59 -2.60
CA SER A 34 -0.86 -1.28 -2.74
C SER A 34 0.38 -1.12 -1.86
N ALA A 35 0.41 -1.71 -0.66
CA ALA A 35 1.61 -1.78 0.16
C ALA A 35 2.74 -2.55 -0.55
N SER A 36 2.40 -3.60 -1.27
CA SER A 36 3.37 -4.40 -2.03
C SER A 36 4.08 -3.56 -3.10
N TRP A 37 3.35 -2.89 -3.98
CA TRP A 37 4.00 -2.04 -4.98
C TRP A 37 4.64 -0.78 -4.39
N THR A 38 4.14 -0.29 -3.27
CA THR A 38 4.74 0.86 -2.60
C THR A 38 6.13 0.54 -2.04
N LEU A 39 6.32 -0.67 -1.55
CA LEU A 39 7.54 -1.05 -0.81
C LEU A 39 8.53 -1.86 -1.64
N LYS A 40 8.05 -2.64 -2.63
CA LYS A 40 8.87 -3.68 -3.27
C LYS A 40 8.82 -3.70 -4.79
N GLU A 41 7.61 -3.59 -5.37
CA GLU A 41 7.41 -3.96 -6.76
C GLU A 41 7.97 -2.92 -7.73
N GLN A 42 8.81 -3.37 -8.63
CA GLN A 42 9.37 -2.58 -9.71
C GLN A 42 9.64 -3.50 -10.90
N VAL A 43 9.24 -3.05 -12.08
CA VAL A 43 9.64 -3.72 -13.33
C VAL A 43 11.01 -3.18 -13.74
N ASP A 44 12.00 -4.06 -13.76
CA ASP A 44 13.33 -3.75 -14.26
C ASP A 44 13.45 -4.15 -15.72
N PHE A 45 14.12 -3.31 -16.51
CA PHE A 45 14.32 -3.51 -17.96
C PHE A 45 15.60 -2.83 -18.44
N ASP A 46 16.11 -3.31 -19.56
CA ASP A 46 17.25 -2.72 -20.30
C ASP A 46 16.95 -2.67 -21.79
N GLU A 47 17.97 -2.40 -22.60
CA GLU A 47 17.86 -2.40 -24.06
C GLU A 47 17.49 -3.78 -24.64
N GLY A 48 17.75 -4.87 -23.92
CA GLY A 48 17.42 -6.24 -24.29
C GLY A 48 16.00 -6.66 -23.92
N GLY A 49 15.28 -5.86 -23.11
CA GLY A 49 13.89 -6.11 -22.71
C GLY A 49 13.67 -6.16 -21.20
N ILE A 50 12.61 -6.85 -20.79
CA ILE A 50 12.19 -6.96 -19.38
C ILE A 50 13.09 -7.94 -18.63
N LEU A 51 13.64 -7.51 -17.50
CA LEU A 51 14.47 -8.29 -16.60
C LEU A 51 13.67 -8.97 -15.49
N SER A 52 12.57 -8.36 -15.07
CA SER A 52 11.65 -8.93 -14.08
C SER A 52 10.84 -10.08 -14.70
N ARG A 53 11.21 -11.34 -14.39
CA ARG A 53 10.67 -12.54 -15.05
C ARG A 53 10.05 -13.57 -14.12
N ASP A 54 10.28 -13.44 -12.82
CA ASP A 54 9.85 -14.37 -11.78
C ASP A 54 9.73 -13.65 -10.41
N TRP A 55 9.35 -14.40 -9.38
CA TRP A 55 9.17 -13.83 -8.04
C TRP A 55 10.48 -13.44 -7.34
N GLU A 56 11.63 -13.86 -7.84
CA GLU A 56 12.94 -13.43 -7.35
C GLU A 56 13.30 -12.04 -7.91
N THR A 57 13.03 -11.82 -9.18
CA THR A 57 13.31 -10.57 -9.90
C THR A 57 12.14 -9.58 -9.85
N TYR A 58 10.97 -10.00 -9.39
CA TYR A 58 9.80 -9.16 -9.12
C TYR A 58 9.19 -9.54 -7.77
N PRO A 59 9.84 -9.15 -6.66
CA PRO A 59 9.36 -9.52 -5.33
C PRO A 59 8.07 -8.79 -4.97
N ILE A 60 7.14 -9.52 -4.35
CA ILE A 60 5.90 -8.99 -3.79
C ILE A 60 5.92 -9.06 -2.27
N LEU A 61 4.97 -8.38 -1.63
CA LEU A 61 4.75 -8.51 -0.19
C LEU A 61 4.33 -9.94 0.15
N THR A 62 5.01 -10.55 1.10
CA THR A 62 4.71 -11.91 1.55
C THR A 62 3.79 -11.92 2.78
N PHE A 63 3.14 -13.05 3.06
CA PHE A 63 2.19 -13.16 4.16
C PHE A 63 2.77 -12.72 5.53
N PRO A 64 4.01 -13.06 5.91
CA PRO A 64 4.61 -12.60 7.17
C PRO A 64 4.89 -11.10 7.24
N GLU A 65 4.87 -10.41 6.10
CA GLU A 65 5.12 -8.96 6.00
C GLU A 65 3.82 -8.14 5.99
N ALA A 66 2.67 -8.79 5.83
CA ALA A 66 1.38 -8.12 5.85
C ALA A 66 1.12 -7.49 7.22
N PRO A 67 0.65 -6.22 7.27
CA PRO A 67 0.32 -5.57 8.54
C PRO A 67 -0.95 -6.16 9.14
N THR A 68 -1.16 -5.92 10.43
CA THR A 68 -2.49 -6.03 11.03
C THR A 68 -3.35 -4.90 10.50
N ILE A 69 -4.57 -5.21 10.03
CA ILE A 69 -5.47 -4.21 9.45
C ILE A 69 -6.73 -4.10 10.30
N GLU A 70 -7.11 -2.89 10.64
CA GLU A 70 -8.38 -2.54 11.24
C GLU A 70 -9.23 -1.80 10.22
N THR A 71 -10.45 -2.26 9.97
CA THR A 71 -11.37 -1.65 9.01
C THR A 71 -12.61 -1.11 9.70
N VAL A 72 -12.82 0.20 9.58
CA VAL A 72 -13.99 0.93 10.05
C VAL A 72 -14.88 1.25 8.86
N LEU A 73 -16.05 0.63 8.81
CA LEU A 73 -17.05 0.89 7.79
C LEU A 73 -18.02 1.96 8.27
N ILE A 74 -18.13 3.05 7.51
CA ILE A 74 -19.10 4.13 7.77
C ILE A 74 -20.38 3.79 7.03
N ASP A 75 -21.36 3.25 7.74
CA ASP A 75 -22.66 2.86 7.16
C ASP A 75 -23.55 4.08 6.91
N ARG A 76 -23.94 4.26 5.66
CA ARG A 76 -24.85 5.32 5.21
C ARG A 76 -25.99 4.75 4.37
N PRO A 77 -26.98 4.11 5.02
CA PRO A 77 -28.06 3.40 4.32
C PRO A 77 -28.93 4.32 3.46
N ASP A 78 -28.94 5.62 3.75
CA ASP A 78 -29.71 6.63 2.99
C ASP A 78 -28.97 7.19 1.77
N GLN A 79 -27.72 6.76 1.54
CA GLN A 79 -26.92 7.20 0.40
C GLN A 79 -26.79 6.09 -0.63
N PRO A 80 -26.73 6.43 -1.91
CA PRO A 80 -26.48 5.42 -2.95
C PRO A 80 -25.13 4.73 -2.69
N PHE A 81 -25.07 3.44 -2.99
CA PHE A 81 -23.84 2.67 -2.90
C PHE A 81 -22.79 3.15 -3.93
N LEU A 82 -21.53 3.08 -3.57
CA LEU A 82 -20.37 3.33 -4.43
C LEU A 82 -19.56 2.06 -4.62
N GLY A 83 -18.91 1.94 -5.78
CA GLY A 83 -17.92 0.90 -6.02
C GLY A 83 -16.70 1.10 -5.12
N ALA A 84 -16.24 0.04 -4.49
CA ALA A 84 -15.12 0.06 -3.54
C ALA A 84 -14.03 -0.98 -3.85
N GLY A 85 -13.99 -1.50 -5.10
CA GLY A 85 -13.04 -2.54 -5.51
C GLY A 85 -11.58 -2.13 -5.35
N GLU A 86 -11.25 -0.86 -5.56
CA GLU A 86 -9.88 -0.33 -5.52
C GLU A 86 -9.74 0.91 -4.62
N ALA A 87 -10.67 1.11 -3.70
CA ALA A 87 -10.76 2.34 -2.90
C ALA A 87 -9.51 2.62 -2.05
N THR A 88 -8.84 1.60 -1.54
CA THR A 88 -7.65 1.73 -0.70
C THR A 88 -6.34 1.81 -1.49
N GLN A 89 -6.32 1.47 -2.76
CA GLN A 89 -5.10 1.49 -3.56
C GLN A 89 -4.54 2.91 -3.75
N GLY A 90 -5.40 3.91 -3.94
CA GLY A 90 -4.97 5.29 -4.11
C GLY A 90 -4.27 5.87 -2.87
N PRO A 91 -4.87 5.86 -1.68
CA PRO A 91 -4.32 6.52 -0.51
C PRO A 91 -3.18 5.77 0.18
N THR A 92 -3.00 4.47 -0.04
CA THR A 92 -2.05 3.64 0.72
C THR A 92 -0.60 4.10 0.56
N ALA A 93 -0.14 4.37 -0.67
CA ALA A 93 1.23 4.83 -0.89
C ALA A 93 1.52 6.16 -0.18
N ALA A 94 0.56 7.08 -0.21
CA ALA A 94 0.68 8.37 0.48
C ALA A 94 0.69 8.19 2.01
N ALA A 95 -0.15 7.30 2.54
CA ALA A 95 -0.19 6.99 3.97
C ALA A 95 1.13 6.40 4.45
N ILE A 96 1.70 5.45 3.71
CA ILE A 96 3.01 4.85 4.03
C ILE A 96 4.12 5.91 3.98
N ALA A 97 4.19 6.71 2.92
CA ALA A 97 5.20 7.76 2.79
C ALA A 97 5.10 8.82 3.90
N ASN A 98 3.88 9.18 4.32
CA ASN A 98 3.67 10.08 5.45
C ASN A 98 4.07 9.45 6.79
N ALA A 99 3.79 8.17 7.00
CA ALA A 99 4.21 7.46 8.20
C ALA A 99 5.74 7.36 8.29
N VAL A 100 6.44 7.15 7.17
CA VAL A 100 7.91 7.20 7.11
C VAL A 100 8.42 8.61 7.46
N PHE A 101 7.79 9.65 6.92
CA PHE A 101 8.17 11.02 7.27
C PHE A 101 7.97 11.32 8.75
N ASP A 102 6.87 10.90 9.34
CA ASP A 102 6.58 11.06 10.76
C ASP A 102 7.61 10.32 11.64
N ALA A 103 8.01 9.12 11.22
CA ALA A 103 8.94 8.30 11.98
C ALA A 103 10.39 8.78 11.93
N VAL A 104 10.86 9.27 10.79
CA VAL A 104 12.30 9.54 10.55
C VAL A 104 12.59 10.87 9.86
N GLY A 105 11.59 11.69 9.56
CA GLY A 105 11.75 13.00 8.90
C GLY A 105 12.10 12.96 7.42
N LEU A 106 12.14 11.79 6.79
CA LEU A 106 12.52 11.64 5.39
C LEU A 106 11.31 11.75 4.46
N ARG A 107 11.33 12.69 3.52
CA ARG A 107 10.28 12.88 2.52
C ARG A 107 10.62 12.14 1.22
N LEU A 108 10.24 10.87 1.15
CA LEU A 108 10.40 10.04 -0.03
C LEU A 108 9.32 10.34 -1.07
N ARG A 109 9.72 10.49 -2.35
CA ARG A 109 8.82 10.87 -3.45
C ARG A 109 8.89 9.94 -4.65
N SER A 110 9.71 8.89 -4.59
CA SER A 110 9.91 7.90 -5.65
C SER A 110 9.58 6.52 -5.14
N LEU A 111 8.73 5.79 -5.85
CA LEU A 111 8.36 4.40 -5.55
C LEU A 111 9.23 3.41 -6.36
N PRO A 112 9.37 2.20 -5.86
CA PRO A 112 9.03 1.71 -4.53
C PRO A 112 9.94 2.28 -3.45
N LEU A 113 9.44 2.35 -2.18
CA LEU A 113 10.20 2.84 -1.04
C LEU A 113 11.15 1.76 -0.51
N THR A 114 12.10 1.34 -1.34
CA THR A 114 13.07 0.30 -1.00
C THR A 114 14.05 0.74 0.07
N GLN A 115 14.68 -0.23 0.72
CA GLN A 115 15.70 0.03 1.74
C GLN A 115 16.83 0.92 1.23
N ASP A 116 17.25 0.74 -0.02
CA ASP A 116 18.33 1.53 -0.62
C ASP A 116 17.91 2.97 -0.84
N ARG A 117 16.70 3.23 -1.36
CA ARG A 117 16.16 4.59 -1.51
C ARG A 117 16.00 5.32 -0.17
N VAL A 118 15.62 4.60 0.89
CA VAL A 118 15.57 5.18 2.23
C VAL A 118 16.97 5.58 2.72
N ARG A 119 17.98 4.72 2.47
CA ARG A 119 19.37 5.02 2.84
C ARG A 119 19.96 6.18 2.07
N GLU A 120 19.70 6.23 0.75
CA GLU A 120 20.12 7.32 -0.12
C GLU A 120 19.55 8.65 0.36
N ALA A 121 18.23 8.71 0.56
CA ALA A 121 17.57 9.91 1.08
C ALA A 121 18.09 10.34 2.47
N ALA A 122 18.47 9.40 3.32
CA ALA A 122 19.04 9.70 4.63
C ALA A 122 20.49 10.21 4.54
N ALA A 123 21.21 9.92 3.46
CA ALA A 123 22.58 10.41 3.24
C ALA A 123 22.63 11.81 2.61
N GLU A 124 21.54 12.24 1.97
CA GLU A 124 21.41 13.54 1.31
C GLU A 124 20.87 14.66 2.23
N GLY A 125 20.28 14.30 3.37
CA GLY A 125 19.69 15.23 4.35
C GLY A 125 20.52 15.42 5.59
#